data_1fff742577a450f9029d89e7fd2acc0b
#
_entry.id   1fff742577a450f9029d89e7fd2acc0b
#
_cell.length_a   1.000
_cell.length_b   1.000
_cell.length_c   1.000
_cell.angle_alpha   90.00
_cell.angle_beta   90.00
_cell.angle_gamma   90.00
#
_symmetry.space_group_name_H-M   'P 1'
#
loop_
_entity.id
_entity.type
_entity.pdbx_description
1 polymer ?
#
loop_
_entity_poly.entity_id
_entity_poly.type
_entity_poly.pdbx_seq_one_letter_code
_entity_poly.pdbx_strand_id
1 'polypeptide(L)'
;DRIFNTISSGETKRVGIARALMPNPEVLILDEPTSGLDLGGRESLLETLTGLAGQPYAPVLVLVTHHVEEIPEGFTHALLLRRGKVFAAGPIEETLTSANLSKVFGLPLAIESASGRYTARALRYGEA
;
A
#
# COMPACT_ATOMS: atom_id res chain seq x y z
N ASP A 1 21.70 -6.73 18.89
CA ASP A 1 22.29 -7.91 19.38
C ASP A 1 21.57 -9.16 18.85
N ARG A 2 21.81 -10.32 19.42
CA ARG A 2 21.34 -11.58 18.85
C ARG A 2 19.85 -11.70 18.74
N ILE A 3 19.10 -11.20 19.70
CA ILE A 3 17.65 -11.32 19.69
C ILE A 3 17.08 -10.55 18.51
N PHE A 4 17.57 -9.33 18.29
CA PHE A 4 17.12 -8.55 17.15
C PHE A 4 17.52 -9.19 15.82
N ASN A 5 18.67 -9.83 15.77
CA ASN A 5 19.14 -10.47 14.55
C ASN A 5 18.31 -11.69 14.17
N THR A 6 17.57 -12.31 15.10
CA THR A 6 16.74 -13.47 14.82
C THR A 6 15.31 -13.11 14.47
N ILE A 7 14.91 -11.85 14.68
CA ILE A 7 13.56 -11.39 14.32
C ILE A 7 13.63 -10.81 12.91
N SER A 8 12.78 -11.32 12.00
CA SER A 8 12.73 -10.82 10.64
C SER A 8 12.23 -9.38 10.61
N SER A 9 12.57 -8.65 9.54
CA SER A 9 12.07 -7.29 9.34
C SER A 9 10.54 -7.26 9.28
N GLY A 10 9.93 -8.30 8.70
CA GLY A 10 8.46 -8.39 8.65
C GLY A 10 7.85 -8.55 10.02
N GLU A 11 8.47 -9.37 10.88
CA GLU A 11 8.00 -9.54 12.26
C GLU A 11 8.14 -8.24 13.05
N THR A 12 9.25 -7.53 12.88
CA THR A 12 9.46 -6.22 13.51
C THR A 12 8.36 -5.24 13.10
N LYS A 13 8.03 -5.22 11.82
CA LYS A 13 6.95 -4.36 11.30
C LYS A 13 5.60 -4.73 11.91
N ARG A 14 5.28 -6.02 12.00
CA ARG A 14 4.03 -6.48 12.59
C ARG A 14 3.93 -6.14 14.07
N VAL A 15 5.03 -6.26 14.80
CA VAL A 15 5.08 -5.85 16.22
C VAL A 15 4.82 -4.36 16.35
N GLY A 16 5.39 -3.54 15.46
CA GLY A 16 5.15 -2.10 15.44
C GLY A 16 3.67 -1.77 15.21
N ILE A 17 3.02 -2.47 14.30
CA ILE A 17 1.60 -2.27 14.02
C ILE A 17 0.76 -2.69 15.24
N ALA A 18 1.05 -3.84 15.83
CA ALA A 18 0.35 -4.30 17.02
C ALA A 18 0.47 -3.29 18.17
N ARG A 19 1.67 -2.74 18.36
CA ARG A 19 1.93 -1.73 19.38
C ARG A 19 1.12 -0.45 19.11
N ALA A 20 1.05 -0.04 17.86
CA ALA A 20 0.29 1.15 17.46
C ALA A 20 -1.23 0.95 17.65
N LEU A 21 -1.70 -0.28 17.62
CA LEU A 21 -3.11 -0.61 17.85
C LEU A 21 -3.49 -0.71 19.32
N MET A 22 -2.54 -0.81 20.22
CA MET A 22 -2.79 -0.98 21.66
C MET A 22 -3.71 0.10 22.25
N PRO A 23 -3.52 1.39 21.93
CA PRO A 23 -4.41 2.42 22.46
C PRO A 23 -5.78 2.50 21.77
N ASN A 24 -6.10 1.54 20.90
CA ASN A 24 -7.37 1.49 20.17
C ASN A 24 -7.65 2.79 19.39
N PRO A 25 -6.76 3.15 18.43
CA PRO A 25 -6.89 4.41 17.71
C PRO A 25 -8.05 4.40 16.72
N GLU A 26 -8.57 5.57 16.41
CA GLU A 26 -9.58 5.73 15.36
C GLU A 26 -8.97 5.69 13.97
N VAL A 27 -7.72 6.16 13.83
CA VAL A 27 -6.99 6.21 12.57
C VAL A 27 -5.59 5.66 12.80
N LEU A 28 -5.16 4.77 11.92
CA LEU A 28 -3.80 4.26 11.91
C LEU A 28 -3.15 4.62 10.57
N ILE A 29 -2.07 5.39 10.64
CA ILE A 29 -1.32 5.80 9.45
C ILE A 29 -0.04 4.97 9.37
N LEU A 30 0.14 4.30 8.24
CA LEU A 30 1.31 3.48 7.96
C LEU A 30 2.07 4.10 6.80
N ASP A 31 3.27 4.59 7.09
CA ASP A 31 4.11 5.27 6.10
C ASP A 31 5.14 4.27 5.57
N GLU A 32 4.93 3.82 4.33
CA GLU A 32 5.79 2.86 3.64
C GLU A 32 6.13 1.64 4.51
N PRO A 33 5.10 0.93 5.03
CA PRO A 33 5.34 -0.13 6.02
C PRO A 33 6.09 -1.33 5.46
N THR A 34 6.12 -1.51 4.14
CA THR A 34 6.80 -2.64 3.50
C THR A 34 8.25 -2.32 3.12
N SER A 35 8.71 -1.10 3.39
CA SER A 35 10.06 -0.68 3.08
C SER A 35 11.10 -1.61 3.74
N GLY A 36 12.07 -2.05 2.95
CA GLY A 36 13.13 -2.92 3.44
C GLY A 36 12.79 -4.40 3.53
N LEU A 37 11.56 -4.78 3.18
CA LEU A 37 11.15 -6.18 3.17
C LEU A 37 11.39 -6.81 1.80
N ASP A 38 11.75 -8.10 1.81
CA ASP A 38 11.78 -8.88 0.57
C ASP A 38 10.34 -9.20 0.14
N LEU A 39 10.20 -9.89 -0.99
CA LEU A 39 8.89 -10.21 -1.53
C LEU A 39 8.03 -11.00 -0.54
N GLY A 40 8.59 -12.01 0.10
CA GLY A 40 7.85 -12.83 1.08
C GLY A 40 7.39 -12.02 2.27
N GLY A 41 8.28 -11.20 2.83
CA GLY A 41 7.94 -10.32 3.96
C GLY A 41 6.88 -9.28 3.58
N ARG A 42 7.00 -8.70 2.39
CA ARG A 42 6.01 -7.75 1.89
C ARG A 42 4.63 -8.40 1.80
N GLU A 43 4.54 -9.55 1.14
CA GLU A 43 3.25 -10.21 0.95
C GLU A 43 2.64 -10.65 2.27
N SER A 44 3.44 -11.13 3.19
CA SER A 44 2.97 -11.50 4.52
C SER A 44 2.41 -10.29 5.29
N LEU A 45 3.09 -9.15 5.21
CA LEU A 45 2.61 -7.94 5.86
C LEU A 45 1.32 -7.43 5.23
N LEU A 46 1.22 -7.45 3.90
CA LEU A 46 0.01 -7.01 3.21
C LEU A 46 -1.18 -7.91 3.55
N GLU A 47 -0.97 -9.21 3.69
CA GLU A 47 -2.00 -10.13 4.13
C GLU A 47 -2.49 -9.79 5.55
N THR A 48 -1.56 -9.44 6.44
CA THR A 48 -1.91 -8.97 7.78
C THR A 48 -2.77 -7.72 7.73
N LEU A 49 -2.42 -6.76 6.88
CA LEU A 49 -3.20 -5.52 6.74
C LEU A 49 -4.57 -5.77 6.12
N THR A 50 -4.67 -6.68 5.18
CA THR A 50 -5.96 -7.09 4.61
C THR A 50 -6.86 -7.68 5.71
N GLY A 51 -6.31 -8.55 6.54
CA GLY A 51 -7.04 -9.13 7.67
C GLY A 51 -7.49 -8.08 8.67
N LEU A 52 -6.62 -7.12 8.97
CA LEU A 52 -6.97 -6.02 9.88
C LEU A 52 -8.10 -5.17 9.30
N ALA A 53 -8.02 -4.82 8.02
CA ALA A 53 -9.04 -4.00 7.37
C ALA A 53 -10.42 -4.66 7.39
N GLY A 54 -10.47 -5.98 7.43
CA GLY A 54 -11.73 -6.73 7.48
C GLY A 54 -12.34 -6.87 8.86
N GLN A 55 -11.68 -6.40 9.92
CA GLN A 55 -12.20 -6.51 11.27
C GLN A 55 -13.28 -5.45 11.53
N PRO A 56 -14.35 -5.82 12.29
CA PRO A 56 -15.42 -4.84 12.59
C PRO A 56 -14.95 -3.66 13.43
N TYR A 57 -13.86 -3.81 14.17
CA TYR A 57 -13.32 -2.74 15.02
C TYR A 57 -12.09 -2.08 14.44
N ALA A 58 -11.82 -2.33 13.16
CA ALA A 58 -10.62 -1.79 12.54
C ALA A 58 -10.64 -0.26 12.58
N PRO A 59 -9.49 0.37 12.86
CA PRO A 59 -9.39 1.82 12.66
C PRO A 59 -9.49 2.14 11.17
N VAL A 60 -9.65 3.41 10.84
CA VAL A 60 -9.44 3.85 9.48
C VAL A 60 -7.94 3.64 9.17
N LEU A 61 -7.65 2.84 8.17
CA LEU A 61 -6.27 2.56 7.78
C LEU A 61 -5.86 3.49 6.63
N VAL A 62 -4.76 4.20 6.84
CA VAL A 62 -4.16 5.05 5.80
C VAL A 62 -2.77 4.51 5.50
N LEU A 63 -2.57 4.06 4.28
CA LEU A 63 -1.29 3.53 3.82
C LEU A 63 -0.65 4.54 2.88
N VAL A 64 0.57 4.95 3.19
CA VAL A 64 1.36 5.82 2.30
C VAL A 64 2.39 4.95 1.59
N THR A 65 2.36 4.94 0.26
CA THR A 65 3.30 4.16 -0.54
C THR A 65 3.53 4.81 -1.89
N HIS A 66 4.66 4.47 -2.51
CA HIS A 66 5.00 4.84 -3.88
C HIS A 66 4.77 3.69 -4.86
N HIS A 67 4.30 2.54 -4.38
CA HIS A 67 4.22 1.32 -5.19
C HIS A 67 2.82 0.73 -5.13
N VAL A 68 2.16 0.65 -6.28
CA VAL A 68 0.79 0.09 -6.35
C VAL A 68 0.77 -1.39 -5.95
N GLU A 69 1.89 -2.09 -6.12
CA GLU A 69 2.01 -3.49 -5.71
C GLU A 69 1.88 -3.69 -4.20
N GLU A 70 2.04 -2.62 -3.44
CA GLU A 70 2.00 -2.64 -1.98
C GLU A 70 0.64 -2.25 -1.42
N ILE A 71 -0.37 -2.12 -2.25
CA ILE A 71 -1.73 -1.85 -1.79
C ILE A 71 -2.38 -3.18 -1.40
N PRO A 72 -2.75 -3.34 -0.12
CA PRO A 72 -3.38 -4.59 0.31
C PRO A 72 -4.76 -4.74 -0.32
N GLU A 73 -5.16 -5.99 -0.52
CA GLU A 73 -6.53 -6.27 -0.90
C GLU A 73 -7.48 -5.77 0.20
N GLY A 74 -8.60 -5.22 -0.19
CA GLY A 74 -9.60 -4.72 0.77
C GLY A 74 -9.53 -3.23 1.04
N PHE A 75 -8.51 -2.53 0.56
CA PHE A 75 -8.47 -1.07 0.63
C PHE A 75 -9.42 -0.51 -0.42
N THR A 76 -10.22 0.47 -0.03
CA THR A 76 -11.38 0.90 -0.82
C THR A 76 -11.20 2.22 -1.55
N HIS A 77 -10.32 3.07 -1.07
CA HIS A 77 -10.12 4.41 -1.60
C HIS A 77 -8.65 4.69 -1.84
N ALA A 78 -8.39 5.59 -2.75
CA ALA A 78 -7.04 6.06 -3.03
C ALA A 78 -7.02 7.57 -3.14
N LEU A 79 -5.87 8.15 -2.81
CA LEU A 79 -5.60 9.56 -2.98
C LEU A 79 -4.25 9.68 -3.65
N LEU A 80 -4.21 10.32 -4.80
CA LEU A 80 -2.99 10.52 -5.56
C LEU A 80 -2.49 11.95 -5.36
N LEU A 81 -1.22 12.07 -5.01
CA LEU A 81 -0.57 13.35 -4.80
C LEU A 81 0.40 13.63 -5.93
N ARG A 82 0.44 14.87 -6.37
CA ARG A 82 1.43 15.35 -7.33
C ARG A 82 1.86 16.73 -6.93
N ARG A 83 3.17 16.92 -6.78
CA ARG A 83 3.76 18.23 -6.41
C ARG A 83 3.13 18.82 -5.16
N GLY A 84 2.89 17.97 -4.16
CA GLY A 84 2.32 18.39 -2.88
C GLY A 84 0.84 18.70 -2.90
N LYS A 85 0.15 18.40 -3.99
CA LYS A 85 -1.29 18.67 -4.14
C LYS A 85 -2.05 17.39 -4.46
N VAL A 86 -3.32 17.37 -4.09
CA VAL A 86 -4.19 16.26 -4.45
C VAL A 86 -4.46 16.32 -5.95
N PHE A 87 -4.07 15.27 -6.64
CA PHE A 87 -4.33 15.11 -8.06
C PHE A 87 -5.68 14.44 -8.31
N ALA A 88 -5.97 13.38 -7.56
CA ALA A 88 -7.21 12.63 -7.66
C ALA A 88 -7.47 11.92 -6.34
N ALA A 89 -8.72 11.74 -5.99
CA ALA A 89 -9.12 11.03 -4.78
C ALA A 89 -10.50 10.42 -5.01
N GLY A 90 -10.74 9.25 -4.43
CA GLY A 90 -12.04 8.59 -4.52
C GLY A 90 -11.92 7.08 -4.45
N PRO A 91 -12.98 6.37 -4.88
CA PRO A 91 -12.93 4.91 -4.94
C PRO A 91 -11.73 4.44 -5.73
N ILE A 92 -11.13 3.36 -5.26
CA ILE A 92 -9.82 2.94 -5.75
C ILE A 92 -9.85 2.60 -7.25
N GLU A 93 -10.90 1.94 -7.73
CA GLU A 93 -11.00 1.56 -9.14
C GLU A 93 -11.11 2.79 -10.07
N GLU A 94 -11.68 3.88 -9.56
CA GLU A 94 -11.83 5.10 -10.35
C GLU A 94 -10.61 6.00 -10.28
N THR A 95 -9.80 5.83 -9.25
CA THR A 95 -8.65 6.69 -8.96
C THR A 95 -7.35 6.10 -9.51
N LEU A 96 -7.13 4.82 -9.30
CA LEU A 96 -5.94 4.13 -9.78
C LEU A 96 -6.14 3.66 -11.22
N THR A 97 -6.04 4.59 -12.14
CA THR A 97 -6.14 4.32 -13.56
C THR A 97 -4.81 4.55 -14.25
N SER A 98 -4.61 3.93 -15.39
CA SER A 98 -3.39 4.13 -16.18
C SER A 98 -3.22 5.61 -16.55
N ALA A 99 -4.31 6.29 -16.89
CA ALA A 99 -4.25 7.71 -17.23
C ALA A 99 -3.81 8.56 -16.04
N ASN A 100 -4.38 8.34 -14.87
CA ASN A 100 -4.02 9.11 -13.67
C ASN A 100 -2.58 8.84 -13.25
N LEU A 101 -2.17 7.58 -13.21
CA LEU A 101 -0.81 7.24 -12.81
C LEU A 101 0.22 7.80 -13.79
N SER A 102 -0.08 7.76 -15.08
CA SER A 102 0.81 8.33 -16.10
C SER A 102 1.03 9.82 -15.88
N LYS A 103 -0.01 10.55 -15.52
CA LYS A 103 0.10 11.98 -15.23
C LYS A 103 0.85 12.24 -13.93
N VAL A 104 0.57 11.46 -12.90
CA VAL A 104 1.21 11.65 -11.59
C VAL A 104 2.71 11.39 -11.67
N PHE A 105 3.12 10.32 -12.35
CA PHE A 105 4.53 9.92 -12.43
C PHE A 105 5.26 10.48 -13.64
N GLY A 106 4.55 11.11 -14.57
CA GLY A 106 5.18 11.80 -15.70
C GLY A 106 5.72 10.92 -16.81
N LEU A 107 5.23 9.69 -16.94
CA LEU A 107 5.59 8.78 -18.02
C LEU A 107 4.42 7.84 -18.33
N PRO A 108 4.35 7.29 -19.55
CA PRO A 108 3.27 6.36 -19.88
C PRO A 108 3.35 5.09 -19.03
N LEU A 109 2.29 4.80 -18.31
CA LEU A 109 2.20 3.63 -17.43
C LEU A 109 0.91 2.88 -17.73
N ALA A 110 0.98 1.56 -17.55
CA ALA A 110 -0.20 0.71 -17.55
C ALA A 110 -0.34 0.08 -16.17
N ILE A 111 -1.53 0.19 -15.59
CA ILE A 111 -1.88 -0.49 -14.34
C ILE A 111 -2.82 -1.64 -14.67
N GLU A 112 -2.61 -2.74 -14.01
CA GLU A 112 -3.47 -3.92 -14.12
C GLU A 112 -3.87 -4.37 -12.73
N SER A 113 -5.03 -5.01 -12.63
CA SER A 113 -5.48 -5.59 -11.38
C SER A 113 -5.81 -7.06 -11.58
N ALA A 114 -5.48 -7.85 -10.57
CA ALA A 114 -5.79 -9.27 -10.54
C ALA A 114 -6.00 -9.67 -9.09
N SER A 115 -7.12 -10.33 -8.81
CA SER A 115 -7.44 -10.82 -7.46
C SER A 115 -7.36 -9.71 -6.39
N GLY A 116 -7.82 -8.51 -6.72
CA GLY A 116 -7.82 -7.38 -5.78
C GLY A 116 -6.47 -6.71 -5.57
N ARG A 117 -5.45 -7.11 -6.30
CA ARG A 117 -4.10 -6.56 -6.22
C ARG A 117 -3.74 -5.84 -7.51
N TYR A 118 -2.82 -4.90 -7.41
CA TYR A 118 -2.41 -4.05 -8.54
C TYR A 118 -0.96 -4.25 -8.91
N THR A 119 -0.68 -4.13 -10.21
CA THR A 119 0.68 -4.07 -10.74
C THR A 119 0.73 -2.95 -11.78
N ALA A 120 1.89 -2.34 -11.93
CA ALA A 120 2.09 -1.29 -12.92
C ALA A 120 3.44 -1.45 -13.60
N ARG A 121 3.48 -1.08 -14.88
CA ARG A 121 4.72 -1.10 -15.65
C ARG A 121 4.75 0.06 -16.62
N ALA A 122 5.94 0.44 -17.03
CA ALA A 122 6.09 1.44 -18.09
C ALA A 122 5.67 0.84 -19.43
N LEU A 123 4.98 1.64 -20.22
CA LEU A 123 4.62 1.24 -21.58
C LEU A 123 5.83 1.41 -22.51
N ARG A 124 5.97 0.48 -23.44
CA ARG A 124 6.97 0.59 -24.48
C ARG A 124 6.53 1.59 -25.54
N TYR A 125 7.49 2.13 -26.27
CA TYR A 125 7.19 2.99 -27.39
C TYR A 125 6.25 2.28 -28.37
N GLY A 126 5.13 2.92 -28.70
CA GLY A 126 4.15 2.34 -29.60
C GLY A 126 3.05 1.52 -28.94
N GLU A 127 3.16 1.23 -27.65
CA GLU A 127 2.05 0.59 -26.91
C GLU A 127 0.98 1.63 -26.59
N ALA A 128 -0.28 1.21 -26.68
CA ALA A 128 -1.41 2.07 -26.35
C ALA A 128 -1.91 1.82 -24.92
#